data_a9f2c9e04feb8e7287453a603e57e657
#
_entry.id   a9f2c9e04feb8e7287453a603e57e657
#
_cell.length_a   1.000
_cell.length_b   1.000
_cell.length_c   1.000
_cell.angle_alpha   90.00
_cell.angle_beta   90.00
_cell.angle_gamma   90.00
#
_symmetry.space_group_name_H-M   'P 1'
#
loop_
_entity.id
_entity.type
_entity.pdbx_description
1 polymer ?
#
loop_
_entity_poly.entity_id
_entity_poly.type
_entity_poly.pdbx_seq_one_letter_code
_entity_poly.pdbx_strand_id
1 'polypeptide(L)'
;MAITNGYCSLVQIKAATGITDDIDNSLLEMAVESASRQIDSYTERIFYNAGTATRLFAPLDNYVCATDDFITLTSVKTSEDGETFDTTWETTDWQAEPLNGVSGGLVTSYTQIRAIEDYLFPTRGGEATVQIAGTWGWSAVPIAITQATVILASRIFKRLDAPLGIISGELGSMRVGFKLDPDVQHLIEPYRKLRMA
;
A
#
# COMPACT_ATOMS: atom_id res chain seq x y z
N MET A 1 -4.35 0.04 -22.72
CA MET A 1 -3.84 0.88 -21.61
C MET A 1 -2.76 0.06 -20.92
N ALA A 2 -1.56 0.59 -20.67
CA ALA A 2 -0.53 -0.20 -20.01
C ALA A 2 -0.73 -0.22 -18.51
N ILE A 3 -0.43 -1.34 -17.84
CA ILE A 3 -0.40 -1.43 -16.39
C ILE A 3 0.70 -0.50 -15.86
N THR A 4 0.35 0.48 -15.03
CA THR A 4 1.31 1.46 -14.52
C THR A 4 1.74 1.12 -13.08
N ASN A 5 0.78 0.91 -12.19
CA ASN A 5 1.01 0.62 -10.77
C ASN A 5 0.21 -0.61 -10.31
N GLY A 6 -0.03 -1.55 -11.23
CA GLY A 6 -0.68 -2.80 -10.93
C GLY A 6 0.22 -3.76 -10.17
N TYR A 7 -0.37 -4.60 -9.32
CA TYR A 7 0.36 -5.53 -8.46
C TYR A 7 0.55 -6.92 -9.08
N CYS A 8 0.04 -7.14 -10.29
CA CYS A 8 0.41 -8.29 -11.12
C CYS A 8 0.61 -7.85 -12.58
N SER A 9 1.33 -8.68 -13.34
CA SER A 9 1.58 -8.44 -14.74
C SER A 9 0.44 -8.98 -15.62
N LEU A 10 0.36 -8.47 -16.87
CA LEU A 10 -0.57 -9.00 -17.88
C LEU A 10 -0.34 -10.49 -18.13
N VAL A 11 0.91 -10.96 -18.10
CA VAL A 11 1.24 -12.38 -18.28
C VAL A 11 0.65 -13.23 -17.15
N GLN A 12 0.73 -12.75 -15.90
CA GLN A 12 0.20 -13.47 -14.73
C GLN A 12 -1.33 -13.58 -14.79
N ILE A 13 -2.02 -12.49 -15.13
CA ILE A 13 -3.49 -12.53 -15.20
C ILE A 13 -3.97 -13.37 -16.41
N LYS A 14 -3.31 -13.31 -17.55
CA LYS A 14 -3.61 -14.17 -18.71
C LYS A 14 -3.42 -15.65 -18.37
N ALA A 15 -2.34 -16.01 -17.71
CA ALA A 15 -2.10 -17.38 -17.26
C ALA A 15 -3.19 -17.85 -16.28
N ALA A 16 -3.64 -17.02 -15.36
CA ALA A 16 -4.68 -17.35 -14.38
C ALA A 16 -6.08 -17.46 -15.01
N THR A 17 -6.36 -16.72 -16.08
CA THR A 17 -7.66 -16.73 -16.79
C THR A 17 -7.72 -17.72 -17.94
N GLY A 18 -6.58 -18.29 -18.36
CA GLY A 18 -6.47 -19.18 -19.53
C GLY A 18 -6.58 -18.46 -20.87
N ILE A 19 -6.39 -17.13 -20.91
CA ILE A 19 -6.46 -16.34 -22.14
C ILE A 19 -5.09 -16.32 -22.81
N THR A 20 -5.05 -16.70 -24.08
CA THR A 20 -3.80 -16.79 -24.86
C THR A 20 -3.68 -15.75 -25.96
N ASP A 21 -4.80 -15.17 -26.41
CA ASP A 21 -4.85 -14.12 -27.41
C ASP A 21 -4.69 -12.71 -26.81
N ASP A 22 -4.68 -11.68 -27.65
CA ASP A 22 -4.47 -10.29 -27.24
C ASP A 22 -5.74 -9.41 -27.32
N ILE A 23 -6.89 -10.02 -27.61
CA ILE A 23 -8.15 -9.30 -27.84
C ILE A 23 -8.57 -8.58 -26.55
N ASP A 24 -8.47 -9.24 -25.42
CA ASP A 24 -8.93 -8.74 -24.13
C ASP A 24 -7.84 -8.05 -23.29
N ASN A 25 -6.66 -7.83 -23.84
CA ASN A 25 -5.54 -7.25 -23.07
C ASN A 25 -5.91 -5.95 -22.36
N SER A 26 -6.60 -5.03 -23.04
CA SER A 26 -6.99 -3.75 -22.45
C SER A 26 -7.97 -3.90 -21.27
N LEU A 27 -8.88 -4.87 -21.34
CA LEU A 27 -9.84 -5.17 -20.28
C LEU A 27 -9.15 -5.84 -19.08
N LEU A 28 -8.20 -6.75 -19.36
CA LEU A 28 -7.39 -7.37 -18.33
C LEU A 28 -6.50 -6.35 -17.61
N GLU A 29 -5.88 -5.42 -18.33
CA GLU A 29 -5.09 -4.33 -17.75
C GLU A 29 -5.95 -3.43 -16.83
N MET A 30 -7.15 -3.06 -17.28
CA MET A 30 -8.10 -2.30 -16.45
C MET A 30 -8.52 -3.08 -15.21
N ALA A 31 -8.76 -4.39 -15.33
CA ALA A 31 -9.11 -5.24 -14.21
C ALA A 31 -7.98 -5.31 -13.18
N VAL A 32 -6.72 -5.42 -13.62
CA VAL A 32 -5.53 -5.42 -12.75
C VAL A 32 -5.39 -4.09 -12.01
N GLU A 33 -5.51 -2.95 -12.71
CA GLU A 33 -5.43 -1.64 -12.06
C GLU A 33 -6.56 -1.45 -11.05
N SER A 34 -7.79 -1.83 -11.41
CA SER A 34 -8.95 -1.74 -10.52
C SER A 34 -8.81 -2.62 -9.28
N ALA A 35 -8.31 -3.85 -9.43
CA ALA A 35 -8.05 -4.76 -8.33
C ALA A 35 -6.97 -4.19 -7.40
N SER A 36 -5.89 -3.65 -7.96
CA SER A 36 -4.80 -3.04 -7.19
C SER A 36 -5.29 -1.86 -6.36
N ARG A 37 -6.10 -0.96 -6.93
CA ARG A 37 -6.69 0.18 -6.19
C ARG A 37 -7.69 -0.25 -5.11
N GLN A 38 -8.42 -1.36 -5.31
CA GLN A 38 -9.27 -1.92 -4.25
C GLN A 38 -8.45 -2.45 -3.08
N ILE A 39 -7.32 -3.10 -3.36
CA ILE A 39 -6.38 -3.56 -2.33
C ILE A 39 -5.80 -2.37 -1.56
N ASP A 40 -5.37 -1.30 -2.25
CA ASP A 40 -4.88 -0.08 -1.60
C ASP A 40 -5.91 0.52 -0.66
N SER A 41 -7.15 0.65 -1.14
CA SER A 41 -8.26 1.20 -0.35
C SER A 41 -8.57 0.35 0.88
N TYR A 42 -8.47 -0.97 0.79
CA TYR A 42 -8.72 -1.87 1.90
C TYR A 42 -7.59 -1.87 2.92
N THR A 43 -6.34 -1.89 2.45
CA THR A 43 -5.14 -1.96 3.31
C THR A 43 -4.69 -0.60 3.82
N GLU A 44 -5.18 0.50 3.20
CA GLU A 44 -4.70 1.88 3.42
C GLU A 44 -3.20 2.01 3.13
N ARG A 45 -2.69 1.24 2.15
CA ARG A 45 -1.29 1.22 1.73
C ARG A 45 -1.18 1.18 0.21
N ILE A 46 -0.03 1.61 -0.29
CA ILE A 46 0.38 1.41 -1.68
C ILE A 46 1.59 0.47 -1.70
N PHE A 47 1.56 -0.56 -2.56
CA PHE A 47 2.61 -1.58 -2.62
C PHE A 47 3.58 -1.41 -3.80
N TYR A 48 3.61 -0.25 -4.40
CA TYR A 48 4.59 0.11 -5.44
C TYR A 48 5.54 1.19 -4.94
N ASN A 49 6.66 1.36 -5.64
CA ASN A 49 7.60 2.45 -5.39
C ASN A 49 6.99 3.76 -5.93
N ALA A 50 6.58 4.65 -5.02
CA ALA A 50 5.99 5.94 -5.37
C ALA A 50 7.02 7.03 -5.73
N GLY A 51 8.31 6.65 -5.73
CA GLY A 51 9.41 7.55 -6.05
C GLY A 51 9.83 8.42 -4.87
N THR A 52 10.76 9.33 -5.16
CA THR A 52 11.33 10.24 -4.17
C THR A 52 10.52 11.53 -4.08
N ALA A 53 10.16 11.92 -2.86
CA ALA A 53 9.43 13.15 -2.57
C ALA A 53 9.72 13.64 -1.16
N THR A 54 9.46 14.93 -0.94
CA THR A 54 9.44 15.54 0.40
C THR A 54 8.00 15.61 0.89
N ARG A 55 7.74 15.11 2.11
CA ARG A 55 6.42 15.09 2.74
C ARG A 55 6.47 15.71 4.13
N LEU A 56 5.32 16.21 4.58
CA LEU A 56 5.14 16.79 5.90
C LEU A 56 4.32 15.86 6.77
N PHE A 57 4.70 15.74 8.05
CA PHE A 57 4.04 14.87 9.02
C PHE A 57 3.83 15.59 10.34
N ALA A 58 2.72 15.27 10.99
CA ALA A 58 2.46 15.62 12.38
C ALA A 58 2.90 14.45 13.26
N PRO A 59 3.83 14.62 14.21
CA PRO A 59 4.23 13.55 15.10
C PRO A 59 3.06 13.14 16.02
N LEU A 60 3.02 11.85 16.38
CA LEU A 60 2.02 11.32 17.33
C LEU A 60 2.31 11.82 18.75
N ASP A 61 3.59 11.82 19.10
CA ASP A 61 4.12 12.32 20.36
C ASP A 61 5.56 12.82 20.16
N ASN A 62 6.24 13.21 21.23
CA ASN A 62 7.61 13.71 21.15
C ASN A 62 8.64 12.67 20.68
N TYR A 63 8.30 11.38 20.71
CA TYR A 63 9.22 10.30 20.36
C TYR A 63 8.89 9.60 19.05
N VAL A 64 7.63 9.65 18.59
CA VAL A 64 7.16 8.88 17.44
C VAL A 64 6.49 9.78 16.42
N CYS A 65 6.98 9.71 15.19
CA CYS A 65 6.35 10.30 14.02
C CYS A 65 5.90 9.19 13.06
N ALA A 66 4.59 8.96 12.98
CA ALA A 66 4.01 8.06 12.00
C ALA A 66 4.11 8.69 10.61
N THR A 67 4.44 7.85 9.63
CA THR A 67 4.64 8.28 8.25
C THR A 67 3.79 7.43 7.29
N ASP A 68 3.86 7.78 6.02
CA ASP A 68 3.53 6.82 4.96
C ASP A 68 4.60 5.74 4.88
N ASP A 69 4.29 4.65 4.16
CA ASP A 69 5.27 3.60 3.91
C ASP A 69 6.48 4.16 3.15
N PHE A 70 7.68 3.87 3.63
CA PHE A 70 8.90 4.33 2.98
C PHE A 70 9.96 3.22 2.86
N ILE A 71 10.81 3.38 1.85
CA ILE A 71 11.92 2.46 1.56
C ILE A 71 13.19 3.00 2.22
N THR A 72 13.50 4.28 1.99
CA THR A 72 14.68 4.95 2.53
C THR A 72 14.36 6.42 2.79
N LEU A 73 15.00 7.00 3.79
CA LEU A 73 14.94 8.43 4.05
C LEU A 73 16.30 9.07 3.77
N THR A 74 16.28 10.27 3.21
CA THR A 74 17.48 11.04 2.86
C THR A 74 17.64 12.28 3.75
N SER A 75 16.57 12.80 4.32
CA SER A 75 16.61 13.95 5.22
C SER A 75 15.39 13.94 6.13
N VAL A 76 15.62 14.24 7.41
CA VAL A 76 14.59 14.51 8.41
C VAL A 76 14.86 15.92 8.96
N LYS A 77 13.85 16.77 8.94
CA LYS A 77 13.92 18.14 9.45
C LYS A 77 12.73 18.40 10.36
N THR A 78 12.93 19.22 11.37
CA THR A 78 11.90 19.64 12.29
C THR A 78 11.72 21.15 12.31
N SER A 79 10.54 21.57 12.73
CA SER A 79 10.12 22.97 12.84
C SER A 79 9.44 23.21 14.18
N GLU A 80 9.88 24.23 14.90
CA GLU A 80 9.24 24.64 16.16
C GLU A 80 7.99 25.52 15.91
N ASP A 81 7.93 26.21 14.77
CA ASP A 81 6.82 27.11 14.41
C ASP A 81 5.80 26.48 13.46
N GLY A 82 6.12 25.33 12.84
CA GLY A 82 5.30 24.64 11.83
C GLY A 82 5.44 25.24 10.42
N GLU A 83 6.25 26.26 10.25
CA GLU A 83 6.45 26.96 8.98
C GLU A 83 7.88 26.80 8.45
N THR A 84 8.89 26.95 9.32
CA THR A 84 10.31 26.95 8.96
C THR A 84 10.98 25.65 9.41
N PHE A 85 11.35 24.78 8.46
CA PHE A 85 12.03 23.50 8.71
C PHE A 85 13.56 23.68 8.63
N ASP A 86 14.15 24.27 9.64
CA ASP A 86 15.56 24.66 9.70
C ASP A 86 16.44 23.70 10.51
N THR A 87 15.87 22.93 11.44
CA THR A 87 16.59 21.95 12.24
C THR A 87 16.71 20.64 11.49
N THR A 88 17.90 20.30 11.02
CA THR A 88 18.18 19.05 10.32
C THR A 88 18.69 18.00 11.30
N TRP A 89 18.10 16.81 11.29
CA TRP A 89 18.52 15.68 12.11
C TRP A 89 19.49 14.78 11.35
N GLU A 90 20.51 14.31 12.03
CA GLU A 90 21.44 13.31 11.51
C GLU A 90 20.78 11.91 11.52
N THR A 91 21.35 10.97 10.77
CA THR A 91 20.82 9.60 10.71
C THR A 91 20.94 8.82 12.02
N THR A 92 21.71 9.33 12.97
CA THR A 92 21.88 8.80 14.34
C THR A 92 20.80 9.28 15.30
N ASP A 93 20.08 10.34 14.95
CA ASP A 93 19.11 11.01 15.84
C ASP A 93 17.73 10.39 15.78
N TRP A 94 17.52 9.51 14.82
CA TRP A 94 16.26 8.79 14.62
C TRP A 94 16.46 7.36 14.13
N GLN A 95 15.46 6.55 14.29
CA GLN A 95 15.42 5.14 13.89
C GLN A 95 14.15 4.84 13.11
N ALA A 96 14.30 4.14 12.00
CA ALA A 96 13.15 3.65 11.21
C ALA A 96 12.51 2.44 11.86
N GLU A 97 11.18 2.39 11.89
CA GLU A 97 10.39 1.29 12.42
C GLU A 97 9.34 0.81 11.40
N PRO A 98 9.00 -0.51 11.41
CA PRO A 98 9.48 -1.56 12.32
C PRO A 98 10.96 -1.88 12.11
N LEU A 99 11.66 -2.23 13.19
CA LEU A 99 13.09 -2.55 13.14
C LEU A 99 13.37 -3.63 12.10
N ASN A 100 14.44 -3.43 11.33
CA ASN A 100 14.86 -4.33 10.25
C ASN A 100 13.82 -4.54 9.13
N GLY A 101 12.78 -3.69 9.05
CA GLY A 101 11.72 -3.87 8.07
C GLY A 101 10.93 -5.16 8.24
N VAL A 102 10.74 -5.63 9.47
CA VAL A 102 9.99 -6.86 9.77
C VAL A 102 8.92 -6.58 10.82
N SER A 103 7.69 -6.96 10.52
CA SER A 103 6.56 -6.88 11.44
C SER A 103 5.71 -8.14 11.35
N GLY A 104 5.38 -8.76 12.49
CA GLY A 104 4.57 -9.98 12.54
C GLY A 104 5.15 -11.16 11.73
N GLY A 105 6.48 -11.21 11.54
CA GLY A 105 7.16 -12.23 10.73
C GLY A 105 7.14 -11.96 9.22
N LEU A 106 6.58 -10.84 8.79
CA LEU A 106 6.56 -10.42 7.38
C LEU A 106 7.60 -9.33 7.13
N VAL A 107 8.28 -9.40 5.98
CA VAL A 107 9.06 -8.28 5.46
C VAL A 107 8.09 -7.19 5.04
N THR A 108 8.28 -5.98 5.55
CA THR A 108 7.39 -4.83 5.32
C THR A 108 8.21 -3.58 5.05
N SER A 109 7.57 -2.56 4.53
CA SER A 109 8.12 -1.21 4.47
C SER A 109 8.17 -0.58 5.87
N TYR A 110 9.02 0.42 6.07
CA TYR A 110 9.00 1.23 7.28
C TYR A 110 7.74 2.11 7.29
N THR A 111 7.21 2.40 8.48
CA THR A 111 5.93 3.11 8.64
C THR A 111 5.98 4.26 9.63
N GLN A 112 7.07 4.40 10.35
CA GLN A 112 7.28 5.49 11.30
C GLN A 112 8.77 5.67 11.59
N ILE A 113 9.10 6.81 12.15
CA ILE A 113 10.42 7.10 12.71
C ILE A 113 10.29 7.38 14.20
N ARG A 114 11.29 6.95 14.95
CA ARG A 114 11.42 7.19 16.39
C ARG A 114 12.61 8.08 16.65
N ALA A 115 12.43 9.10 17.46
CA ALA A 115 13.51 9.92 18.00
C ALA A 115 14.39 9.10 18.94
N ILE A 116 15.70 9.29 18.90
CA ILE A 116 16.68 8.57 19.71
C ILE A 116 17.40 9.58 20.64
N GLU A 117 17.89 9.09 21.76
CA GLU A 117 18.62 9.86 22.77
C GLU A 117 17.79 11.05 23.28
N ASP A 118 18.37 12.24 23.28
CA ASP A 118 17.75 13.48 23.77
C ASP A 118 16.95 14.24 22.70
N TYR A 119 16.79 13.66 21.50
CA TYR A 119 16.00 14.25 20.43
C TYR A 119 14.51 14.05 20.65
N LEU A 120 13.74 15.09 20.40
CA LEU A 120 12.29 15.10 20.55
C LEU A 120 11.64 15.76 19.33
N PHE A 121 10.59 15.16 18.82
CA PHE A 121 9.76 15.80 17.79
C PHE A 121 8.95 16.94 18.42
N PRO A 122 8.96 18.16 17.82
CA PRO A 122 8.08 19.22 18.27
C PRO A 122 6.61 18.84 18.01
N THR A 123 5.77 18.87 19.04
CA THR A 123 4.34 18.58 18.94
C THR A 123 3.51 19.85 19.08
N ARG A 124 2.65 20.12 18.08
CA ARG A 124 1.82 21.34 18.00
C ARG A 124 0.35 21.02 17.70
N GLY A 125 -0.30 20.20 18.55
CA GLY A 125 -1.73 19.96 18.43
C GLY A 125 -2.19 19.35 17.09
N GLY A 126 -1.33 18.58 16.41
CA GLY A 126 -1.62 17.96 15.11
C GLY A 126 -1.12 18.75 13.89
N GLU A 127 -0.44 19.87 14.10
CA GLU A 127 0.27 20.59 13.03
C GLU A 127 1.48 19.78 12.52
N ALA A 128 1.78 19.91 11.24
CA ALA A 128 2.93 19.26 10.63
C ALA A 128 4.22 19.98 11.02
N THR A 129 4.99 19.39 11.90
CA THR A 129 6.27 19.91 12.41
C THR A 129 7.48 19.10 11.94
N VAL A 130 7.25 18.02 11.18
CA VAL A 130 8.30 17.14 10.66
C VAL A 130 8.25 17.12 9.14
N GLN A 131 9.37 17.44 8.50
CA GLN A 131 9.54 17.35 7.05
C GLN A 131 10.54 16.23 6.74
N ILE A 132 10.12 15.31 5.89
CA ILE A 132 10.90 14.13 5.55
C ILE A 132 11.06 14.04 4.02
N ALA A 133 12.29 13.95 3.57
CA ALA A 133 12.62 13.61 2.19
C ALA A 133 13.06 12.14 2.12
N GLY A 134 12.51 11.39 1.16
CA GLY A 134 12.83 9.97 1.03
C GLY A 134 12.15 9.33 -0.17
N THR A 135 12.37 8.03 -0.32
CA THR A 135 11.71 7.18 -1.32
C THR A 135 10.54 6.46 -0.66
N TRP A 136 9.33 6.70 -1.18
CA TRP A 136 8.09 6.29 -0.58
C TRP A 136 7.51 5.02 -1.21
N GLY A 137 6.73 4.28 -0.43
CA GLY A 137 6.08 3.05 -0.84
C GLY A 137 6.90 1.80 -0.50
N TRP A 138 6.85 0.81 -1.37
CA TRP A 138 7.48 -0.50 -1.19
C TRP A 138 8.55 -0.75 -2.25
N SER A 139 9.63 -1.41 -1.87
CA SER A 139 10.71 -1.79 -2.81
C SER A 139 10.28 -2.88 -3.78
N ALA A 140 9.37 -3.75 -3.38
CA ALA A 140 8.77 -4.80 -4.20
C ALA A 140 7.38 -5.14 -3.69
N VAL A 141 6.49 -5.53 -4.61
CA VAL A 141 5.14 -6.00 -4.26
C VAL A 141 5.24 -7.37 -3.57
N PRO A 142 4.68 -7.55 -2.36
CA PRO A 142 4.64 -8.85 -1.70
C PRO A 142 3.88 -9.89 -2.53
N ILE A 143 4.34 -11.16 -2.51
CA ILE A 143 3.72 -12.22 -3.31
C ILE A 143 2.24 -12.45 -2.96
N ALA A 144 1.86 -12.28 -1.68
CA ALA A 144 0.48 -12.38 -1.24
C ALA A 144 -0.41 -11.30 -1.86
N ILE A 145 0.11 -10.06 -2.01
CA ILE A 145 -0.57 -8.95 -2.68
C ILE A 145 -0.70 -9.24 -4.18
N THR A 146 0.35 -9.76 -4.81
CA THR A 146 0.28 -10.18 -6.22
C THR A 146 -0.78 -11.26 -6.42
N GLN A 147 -0.82 -12.28 -5.57
CA GLN A 147 -1.82 -13.36 -5.65
C GLN A 147 -3.24 -12.84 -5.42
N ALA A 148 -3.45 -11.99 -4.42
CA ALA A 148 -4.73 -11.35 -4.14
C ALA A 148 -5.20 -10.53 -5.35
N THR A 149 -4.29 -9.79 -5.99
CA THR A 149 -4.58 -9.00 -7.21
C THR A 149 -5.01 -9.90 -8.36
N VAL A 150 -4.32 -11.01 -8.61
CA VAL A 150 -4.69 -11.96 -9.68
C VAL A 150 -6.08 -12.53 -9.46
N ILE A 151 -6.42 -12.95 -8.22
CA ILE A 151 -7.75 -13.48 -7.89
C ILE A 151 -8.81 -12.39 -8.12
N LEU A 152 -8.61 -11.20 -7.57
CA LEU A 152 -9.58 -10.11 -7.66
C LEU A 152 -9.75 -9.59 -9.08
N ALA A 153 -8.65 -9.41 -9.83
CA ALA A 153 -8.69 -8.99 -11.23
C ALA A 153 -9.42 -10.03 -12.12
N SER A 154 -9.16 -11.33 -11.88
CA SER A 154 -9.89 -12.41 -12.59
C SER A 154 -11.40 -12.35 -12.35
N ARG A 155 -11.83 -12.03 -11.14
CA ARG A 155 -13.25 -11.83 -10.82
C ARG A 155 -13.85 -10.60 -11.48
N ILE A 156 -13.12 -9.49 -11.46
CA ILE A 156 -13.56 -8.24 -12.10
C ILE A 156 -13.74 -8.48 -13.60
N PHE A 157 -12.77 -9.12 -14.23
CA PHE A 157 -12.82 -9.43 -15.65
C PHE A 157 -14.03 -10.34 -15.99
N LYS A 158 -14.22 -11.46 -15.27
CA LYS A 158 -15.34 -12.38 -15.51
C LYS A 158 -16.72 -11.78 -15.27
N ARG A 159 -16.82 -10.69 -14.50
CA ARG A 159 -18.08 -9.96 -14.30
C ARG A 159 -18.54 -9.19 -15.52
N LEU A 160 -17.65 -8.89 -16.45
CA LEU A 160 -18.05 -8.26 -17.73
C LEU A 160 -18.99 -9.16 -18.54
N ASP A 161 -18.79 -10.49 -18.47
CA ASP A 161 -19.63 -11.49 -19.14
C ASP A 161 -20.90 -11.85 -18.36
N ALA A 162 -20.94 -11.52 -17.05
CA ALA A 162 -22.06 -11.79 -16.16
C ALA A 162 -22.53 -10.52 -15.41
N PRO A 163 -23.09 -9.52 -16.09
CA PRO A 163 -23.34 -8.20 -15.52
C PRO A 163 -24.34 -8.20 -14.35
N LEU A 164 -25.18 -9.21 -14.24
CA LEU A 164 -26.17 -9.32 -13.14
C LEU A 164 -25.63 -10.06 -11.90
N GLY A 165 -24.38 -10.49 -11.90
CA GLY A 165 -23.79 -11.24 -10.77
C GLY A 165 -24.48 -12.58 -10.49
N ILE A 166 -25.20 -13.11 -11.46
CA ILE A 166 -25.86 -14.41 -11.39
C ILE A 166 -25.08 -15.38 -12.27
N ILE A 167 -24.45 -16.37 -11.67
CA ILE A 167 -23.88 -17.50 -12.38
C ILE A 167 -24.94 -18.58 -12.34
N SER A 168 -25.60 -18.85 -13.48
CA SER A 168 -26.50 -20.00 -13.63
C SER A 168 -25.68 -21.26 -13.91
N GLY A 169 -25.64 -22.17 -12.95
CA GLY A 169 -25.11 -23.52 -13.10
C GLY A 169 -26.23 -24.56 -12.96
N GLU A 170 -25.97 -25.81 -13.33
CA GLU A 170 -26.93 -26.92 -13.23
C GLU A 170 -27.50 -27.16 -11.81
N LEU A 171 -26.94 -26.55 -10.79
CA LEU A 171 -27.34 -26.67 -9.37
C LEU A 171 -28.02 -25.39 -8.81
N GLY A 172 -28.46 -24.44 -9.62
CA GLY A 172 -29.19 -23.24 -9.18
C GLY A 172 -28.40 -21.96 -9.33
N SER A 173 -29.09 -20.80 -9.19
CA SER A 173 -28.49 -19.46 -9.29
C SER A 173 -27.77 -19.09 -7.99
N MET A 174 -26.48 -18.83 -8.05
CA MET A 174 -25.70 -18.33 -6.93
C MET A 174 -25.48 -16.81 -7.05
N ARG A 175 -25.93 -16.04 -6.06
CA ARG A 175 -25.63 -14.61 -5.99
C ARG A 175 -24.20 -14.39 -5.55
N VAL A 176 -23.40 -13.76 -6.40
CA VAL A 176 -22.07 -13.31 -6.01
C VAL A 176 -22.22 -12.06 -5.15
N GLY A 177 -21.96 -12.17 -3.86
CA GLY A 177 -22.02 -11.05 -2.91
C GLY A 177 -21.04 -9.92 -3.25
N PHE A 178 -21.37 -8.68 -2.82
CA PHE A 178 -20.51 -7.49 -2.98
C PHE A 178 -19.34 -7.46 -1.98
N LYS A 179 -19.22 -8.44 -1.09
CA LYS A 179 -18.11 -8.50 -0.12
C LYS A 179 -16.83 -8.96 -0.80
N LEU A 180 -15.71 -8.45 -0.28
CA LEU A 180 -14.39 -8.93 -0.67
C LEU A 180 -14.33 -10.45 -0.45
N ASP A 181 -13.68 -11.16 -1.38
CA ASP A 181 -13.50 -12.59 -1.30
C ASP A 181 -12.76 -12.97 -0.01
N PRO A 182 -13.23 -13.92 0.79
CA PRO A 182 -12.54 -14.32 2.02
C PRO A 182 -11.09 -14.72 1.80
N ASP A 183 -10.78 -15.39 0.69
CA ASP A 183 -9.41 -15.78 0.35
C ASP A 183 -8.53 -14.55 0.08
N VAL A 184 -9.06 -13.58 -0.69
CA VAL A 184 -8.39 -12.29 -0.93
C VAL A 184 -8.20 -11.54 0.38
N GLN A 185 -9.27 -11.47 1.20
CA GLN A 185 -9.20 -10.80 2.50
C GLN A 185 -8.12 -11.41 3.39
N HIS A 186 -8.06 -12.73 3.47
CA HIS A 186 -7.05 -13.43 4.28
C HIS A 186 -5.61 -13.13 3.83
N LEU A 187 -5.39 -12.98 2.52
CA LEU A 187 -4.08 -12.65 1.97
C LEU A 187 -3.64 -11.21 2.28
N ILE A 188 -4.58 -10.24 2.30
CA ILE A 188 -4.25 -8.82 2.43
C ILE A 188 -4.41 -8.28 3.85
N GLU A 189 -5.18 -8.95 4.73
CA GLU A 189 -5.42 -8.51 6.12
C GLU A 189 -4.12 -8.28 6.91
N PRO A 190 -3.06 -9.13 6.82
CA PRO A 190 -1.79 -8.88 7.51
C PRO A 190 -1.08 -7.60 7.11
N TYR A 191 -1.43 -7.03 5.96
CA TYR A 191 -0.83 -5.79 5.44
C TYR A 191 -1.66 -4.54 5.75
N ARG A 192 -2.83 -4.70 6.36
CA ARG A 192 -3.71 -3.57 6.66
C ARG A 192 -3.05 -2.62 7.66
N LYS A 193 -3.11 -1.31 7.37
CA LYS A 193 -2.64 -0.27 8.30
C LYS A 193 -3.62 -0.17 9.46
N LEU A 194 -3.13 -0.42 10.67
CA LEU A 194 -3.94 -0.21 11.88
C LEU A 194 -3.97 1.30 12.15
N ARG A 195 -5.16 1.88 12.13
CA ARG A 195 -5.34 3.25 12.63
C ARG A 195 -5.21 3.22 14.14
N MET A 196 -4.21 3.90 14.67
CA MET A 196 -4.20 4.23 16.10
C MET A 196 -5.22 5.37 16.27
N ALA A 197 -6.23 5.11 17.12
CA ALA A 197 -7.27 6.07 17.46
C ALA A 197 -6.75 7.07 18.50
#